data_84a549ae5c1d21bb0b4bc7a9c27d6ec9
#
_entry.id   84a549ae5c1d21bb0b4bc7a9c27d6ec9
#
_cell.length_a   1.000
_cell.length_b   1.000
_cell.length_c   1.000
_cell.angle_alpha   90.00
_cell.angle_beta   90.00
_cell.angle_gamma   90.00
#
_symmetry.space_group_name_H-M   'P 1'
#
loop_
_entity.id
_entity.type
_entity.pdbx_description
1 polymer ?
#
loop_
_entity_poly.entity_id
_entity_poly.type
_entity_poly.pdbx_seq_one_letter_code
_entity_poly.pdbx_strand_id
1 'polypeptide(L)'
;MHPTAIQRILGLLLALFSITMLPPLAVSLVTGDGAHPAFASAFVMILVLGLVSWFPVRKQRSELRLRDGFMIVALFWTVLGLSGALPLVLAERPHMPLTDAVFESFSGLTTTGATVLVGIDVLPTSILWYRQQLQWLGGMGIIVLAVAILPMLGIGGMQLYRAETPGPMKDSKLTPRITETAKALWYIYLGLTITCAVFYWLAGMSGFDAIAHSFSTVAIGGFSTHDASMGYFDSALIEAVAVVFMFLSGANFALHFLAWRRMSMNPYLGDPEFRAYFTGLAIVAVLTTASLFLTGTFDSFGSALHHGIFQAVSIGTTTGFTTAEYFAWPIFLPVLLIFSSFVGGCAGSTGGGLKVIRFLLLVKQGVREIQRLVHPNAQIPVKIGNKVLPERVIQAVWGFFAVYVATFSMMLLILMANGLDQVTAFSAVAACLNNLGPGLGDVGLHYASINDFSKWVLAFAMLLGRLEIFTLLVLLTPTFWRR
;
A
#
# COMPACT_ATOMS: atom_id res chain seq x y z
N MET A 1 8.86 -10.09 -26.65
CA MET A 1 9.45 -9.38 -25.50
C MET A 1 10.74 -8.74 -25.93
N HIS A 2 11.07 -7.56 -25.43
CA HIS A 2 12.28 -6.80 -25.74
C HIS A 2 13.17 -6.73 -24.49
N PRO A 3 14.01 -7.77 -24.24
CA PRO A 3 14.79 -7.86 -23.00
C PRO A 3 15.73 -6.67 -22.79
N THR A 4 16.30 -6.16 -23.87
CA THR A 4 17.20 -5.00 -23.84
C THR A 4 16.49 -3.69 -23.46
N ALA A 5 15.20 -3.52 -23.83
CA ALA A 5 14.40 -2.38 -23.40
C ALA A 5 14.04 -2.49 -21.91
N ILE A 6 13.70 -3.70 -21.46
CA ILE A 6 13.42 -3.99 -20.04
C ILE A 6 14.67 -3.69 -19.22
N GLN A 7 15.83 -4.22 -19.61
CA GLN A 7 17.11 -3.98 -18.94
C GLN A 7 17.46 -2.49 -18.88
N ARG A 8 17.26 -1.74 -19.98
CA ARG A 8 17.51 -0.29 -20.03
C ARG A 8 16.67 0.47 -19.00
N ILE A 9 15.39 0.14 -18.91
CA ILE A 9 14.46 0.81 -17.99
C ILE A 9 14.81 0.47 -16.55
N LEU A 10 15.02 -0.81 -16.24
CA LEU A 10 15.37 -1.24 -14.89
C LEU A 10 16.71 -0.66 -14.42
N GLY A 11 17.73 -0.63 -15.28
CA GLY A 11 19.01 -0.01 -14.94
C GLY A 11 18.89 1.49 -14.63
N LEU A 12 18.07 2.21 -15.41
CA LEU A 12 17.81 3.62 -15.14
C LEU A 12 17.02 3.83 -13.83
N LEU A 13 16.01 3.01 -13.59
CA LEU A 13 15.19 3.10 -12.37
C LEU A 13 16.01 2.75 -11.11
N LEU A 14 16.94 1.79 -11.20
CA LEU A 14 17.89 1.51 -10.13
C LEU A 14 18.81 2.71 -9.86
N ALA A 15 19.37 3.31 -10.91
CA ALA A 15 20.19 4.50 -10.76
C ALA A 15 19.44 5.69 -10.16
N LEU A 16 18.15 5.86 -10.50
CA LEU A 16 17.29 6.84 -9.84
C LEU A 16 16.95 6.45 -8.38
N PHE A 17 16.72 5.16 -8.13
CA PHE A 17 16.44 4.69 -6.78
C PHE A 17 17.64 4.88 -5.83
N SER A 18 18.87 4.77 -6.33
CA SER A 18 20.05 5.03 -5.50
C SER A 18 20.04 6.42 -4.86
N ILE A 19 19.49 7.44 -5.55
CA ILE A 19 19.39 8.80 -5.03
C ILE A 19 18.54 8.85 -3.76
N THR A 20 17.61 7.93 -3.58
CA THR A 20 16.77 7.85 -2.38
C THR A 20 17.56 7.46 -1.11
N MET A 21 18.81 7.03 -1.25
CA MET A 21 19.70 6.78 -0.10
C MET A 21 20.33 8.06 0.45
N LEU A 22 20.28 9.17 -0.30
CA LEU A 22 20.90 10.43 0.12
C LEU A 22 20.18 11.12 1.28
N PRO A 23 18.83 11.18 1.36
CA PRO A 23 18.14 11.76 2.51
C PRO A 23 18.47 11.05 3.84
N PRO A 24 18.34 9.72 3.98
CA PRO A 24 18.75 9.04 5.23
C PRO A 24 20.25 9.16 5.50
N LEU A 25 21.11 9.21 4.49
CA LEU A 25 22.54 9.52 4.66
C LEU A 25 22.72 10.90 5.29
N ALA A 26 22.02 11.91 4.79
CA ALA A 26 22.08 13.26 5.35
C ALA A 26 21.57 13.29 6.80
N VAL A 27 20.45 12.61 7.09
CA VAL A 27 19.95 12.46 8.48
C VAL A 27 21.03 11.84 9.37
N SER A 28 21.67 10.75 8.94
CA SER A 28 22.72 10.09 9.74
C SER A 28 23.92 10.98 10.00
N LEU A 29 24.32 11.80 9.03
CA LEU A 29 25.43 12.76 9.19
C LEU A 29 25.08 13.89 10.16
N VAL A 30 23.82 14.36 10.17
CA VAL A 30 23.34 15.43 11.06
C VAL A 30 23.15 14.93 12.48
N THR A 31 22.60 13.72 12.65
CA THR A 31 22.30 13.14 13.96
C THR A 31 23.50 12.43 14.60
N GLY A 32 24.51 12.06 13.79
CA GLY A 32 25.68 11.34 14.28
C GLY A 32 25.38 9.91 14.73
N ASP A 33 24.31 9.29 14.22
CA ASP A 33 23.80 7.98 14.64
C ASP A 33 24.63 6.77 14.16
N GLY A 34 25.67 7.00 13.36
CA GLY A 34 26.63 5.99 12.92
C GLY A 34 26.20 5.15 11.71
N ALA A 35 25.00 5.32 11.17
CA ALA A 35 24.51 4.52 10.04
C ALA A 35 24.94 5.06 8.65
N HIS A 36 25.62 6.21 8.57
CA HIS A 36 26.05 6.82 7.30
C HIS A 36 26.87 5.90 6.39
N PRO A 37 27.77 4.98 6.88
CA PRO A 37 28.51 4.11 5.95
C PRO A 37 27.61 3.11 5.25
N ALA A 38 26.53 2.63 5.90
CA ALA A 38 25.58 1.70 5.30
C ALA A 38 24.82 2.37 4.13
N PHE A 39 24.33 3.60 4.33
CA PHE A 39 23.64 4.34 3.27
C PHE A 39 24.58 4.76 2.14
N ALA A 40 25.79 5.20 2.44
CA ALA A 40 26.79 5.54 1.44
C ALA A 40 27.17 4.33 0.58
N SER A 41 27.43 3.19 1.22
CA SER A 41 27.74 1.93 0.54
C SER A 41 26.57 1.44 -0.32
N ALA A 42 25.36 1.46 0.21
CA ALA A 42 24.14 1.09 -0.53
C ALA A 42 23.93 2.03 -1.74
N PHE A 43 24.10 3.35 -1.58
CA PHE A 43 24.05 4.31 -2.67
C PHE A 43 24.98 3.92 -3.81
N VAL A 44 26.27 3.71 -3.50
CA VAL A 44 27.29 3.36 -4.52
C VAL A 44 26.95 2.02 -5.17
N MET A 45 26.61 0.98 -4.40
CA MET A 45 26.30 -0.35 -4.94
C MET A 45 25.10 -0.32 -5.88
N ILE A 46 24.00 0.33 -5.49
CA ILE A 46 22.78 0.41 -6.29
C ILE A 46 23.03 1.26 -7.55
N LEU A 47 23.77 2.38 -7.41
CA LEU A 47 24.12 3.23 -8.55
C LEU A 47 24.98 2.48 -9.57
N VAL A 48 26.03 1.80 -9.13
CA VAL A 48 26.92 1.00 -9.98
C VAL A 48 26.14 -0.10 -10.69
N LEU A 49 25.31 -0.85 -9.96
CA LEU A 49 24.46 -1.90 -10.54
C LEU A 49 23.50 -1.31 -11.59
N GLY A 50 22.87 -0.18 -11.30
CA GLY A 50 22.00 0.53 -12.23
C GLY A 50 22.73 0.98 -13.50
N LEU A 51 23.90 1.60 -13.36
CA LEU A 51 24.71 2.08 -14.48
C LEU A 51 25.28 0.94 -15.32
N VAL A 52 25.79 -0.12 -14.70
CA VAL A 52 26.31 -1.32 -15.40
C VAL A 52 25.19 -2.00 -16.18
N SER A 53 23.98 -2.06 -15.63
CA SER A 53 22.82 -2.61 -16.32
C SER A 53 22.35 -1.71 -17.48
N TRP A 54 22.39 -0.41 -17.32
CA TRP A 54 21.90 0.56 -18.29
C TRP A 54 22.87 0.82 -19.45
N PHE A 55 24.16 0.92 -19.17
CA PHE A 55 25.18 1.41 -20.12
C PHE A 55 25.27 0.61 -21.42
N PRO A 56 25.25 -0.74 -21.40
CA PRO A 56 25.34 -1.55 -22.64
C PRO A 56 24.15 -1.34 -23.58
N VAL A 57 22.98 -1.05 -23.03
CA VAL A 57 21.70 -0.99 -23.77
C VAL A 57 21.17 0.44 -23.95
N ARG A 58 21.93 1.48 -23.54
CA ARG A 58 21.46 2.89 -23.50
C ARG A 58 21.00 3.45 -24.84
N LYS A 59 21.56 2.98 -25.95
CA LYS A 59 21.26 3.45 -27.32
C LYS A 59 20.06 2.73 -27.95
N GLN A 60 19.60 1.64 -27.38
CA GLN A 60 18.50 0.87 -27.95
C GLN A 60 17.17 1.56 -27.70
N ARG A 61 16.43 1.82 -28.79
CA ARG A 61 15.08 2.40 -28.74
C ARG A 61 14.14 1.39 -29.38
N SER A 62 13.40 0.64 -28.58
CA SER A 62 12.35 -0.25 -29.04
C SER A 62 11.02 0.18 -28.41
N GLU A 63 9.93 0.10 -29.17
CA GLU A 63 8.60 0.34 -28.67
C GLU A 63 8.19 -0.77 -27.70
N LEU A 64 7.68 -0.39 -26.55
CA LEU A 64 7.20 -1.32 -25.54
C LEU A 64 5.86 -1.93 -25.97
N ARG A 65 5.74 -3.23 -25.84
CA ARG A 65 4.49 -3.97 -25.92
C ARG A 65 3.84 -4.06 -24.53
N LEU A 66 2.55 -4.32 -24.46
CA LEU A 66 1.84 -4.48 -23.20
C LEU A 66 2.48 -5.55 -22.29
N ARG A 67 2.96 -6.66 -22.87
CA ARG A 67 3.69 -7.71 -22.14
C ARG A 67 5.00 -7.22 -21.51
N ASP A 68 5.73 -6.35 -22.21
CA ASP A 68 6.95 -5.74 -21.67
C ASP A 68 6.61 -4.86 -20.47
N GLY A 69 5.46 -4.17 -20.49
CA GLY A 69 4.96 -3.37 -19.38
C GLY A 69 4.71 -4.18 -18.10
N PHE A 70 4.02 -5.32 -18.20
CA PHE A 70 3.80 -6.21 -17.04
C PHE A 70 5.12 -6.71 -16.46
N MET A 71 6.07 -7.13 -17.31
CA MET A 71 7.37 -7.58 -16.85
C MET A 71 8.17 -6.46 -16.16
N ILE A 72 8.18 -5.26 -16.74
CA ILE A 72 8.88 -4.11 -16.16
C ILE A 72 8.32 -3.77 -14.77
N VAL A 73 6.99 -3.73 -14.63
CA VAL A 73 6.35 -3.40 -13.35
C VAL A 73 6.68 -4.45 -12.28
N ALA A 74 6.56 -5.74 -12.60
CA ALA A 74 6.89 -6.79 -11.65
C ALA A 74 8.37 -6.80 -11.24
N LEU A 75 9.27 -6.67 -12.23
CA LEU A 75 10.70 -6.59 -11.96
C LEU A 75 11.08 -5.31 -11.22
N PHE A 76 10.45 -4.19 -11.52
CA PHE A 76 10.66 -2.93 -10.82
C PHE A 76 10.42 -3.10 -9.31
N TRP A 77 9.25 -3.57 -8.92
CA TRP A 77 8.92 -3.77 -7.51
C TRP A 77 9.83 -4.81 -6.84
N THR A 78 10.14 -5.91 -7.52
CA THR A 78 11.02 -6.94 -6.99
C THR A 78 12.45 -6.43 -6.81
N VAL A 79 13.00 -5.78 -7.83
CA VAL A 79 14.40 -5.31 -7.82
C VAL A 79 14.56 -4.15 -6.84
N LEU A 80 13.60 -3.23 -6.76
CA LEU A 80 13.67 -2.15 -5.77
C LEU A 80 13.48 -2.67 -4.34
N GLY A 81 12.58 -3.63 -4.12
CA GLY A 81 12.41 -4.27 -2.81
C GLY A 81 13.69 -4.96 -2.33
N LEU A 82 14.36 -5.71 -3.22
CA LEU A 82 15.64 -6.33 -2.91
C LEU A 82 16.76 -5.31 -2.69
N SER A 83 16.83 -4.27 -3.52
CA SER A 83 17.85 -3.21 -3.40
C SER A 83 17.62 -2.36 -2.14
N GLY A 84 16.37 -2.14 -1.77
CA GLY A 84 16.00 -1.41 -0.56
C GLY A 84 16.35 -2.13 0.75
N ALA A 85 16.62 -3.44 0.70
CA ALA A 85 17.13 -4.19 1.84
C ALA A 85 18.61 -3.90 2.15
N LEU A 86 19.40 -3.42 1.17
CA LEU A 86 20.86 -3.24 1.32
C LEU A 86 21.25 -2.36 2.53
N PRO A 87 20.68 -1.17 2.75
CA PRO A 87 21.05 -0.37 3.92
C PRO A 87 20.78 -1.10 5.24
N LEU A 88 19.70 -1.90 5.32
CA LEU A 88 19.30 -2.62 6.53
C LEU A 88 20.26 -3.80 6.83
N VAL A 89 20.78 -4.45 5.78
CA VAL A 89 21.80 -5.51 5.91
C VAL A 89 23.17 -4.92 6.29
N LEU A 90 23.52 -3.77 5.69
CA LEU A 90 24.84 -3.15 5.87
C LEU A 90 24.97 -2.35 7.17
N ALA A 91 23.84 -1.97 7.78
CA ALA A 91 23.86 -1.20 9.02
C ALA A 91 24.35 -2.06 10.21
N GLU A 92 25.16 -1.48 11.07
CA GLU A 92 25.59 -2.14 12.32
C GLU A 92 24.42 -2.28 13.30
N ARG A 93 23.46 -1.35 13.27
CA ARG A 93 22.19 -1.38 13.99
C ARG A 93 21.08 -0.95 13.05
N PRO A 94 20.02 -1.75 12.90
CA PRO A 94 19.69 -3.06 13.52
C PRO A 94 20.32 -4.22 12.77
N HIS A 95 21.49 -4.64 12.89
CA HIS A 95 22.15 -5.72 12.11
C HIS A 95 21.17 -6.84 11.69
N MET A 96 20.55 -6.67 10.52
CA MET A 96 19.45 -7.55 10.07
C MET A 96 19.98 -8.68 9.17
N PRO A 97 19.54 -9.93 9.42
CA PRO A 97 19.75 -10.99 8.45
C PRO A 97 19.02 -10.67 7.15
N LEU A 98 19.50 -11.25 6.03
CA LEU A 98 18.98 -10.93 4.69
C LEU A 98 17.46 -11.11 4.58
N THR A 99 16.90 -12.19 5.13
CA THR A 99 15.46 -12.47 5.10
C THR A 99 14.66 -11.34 5.76
N ASP A 100 15.09 -10.91 6.94
CA ASP A 100 14.41 -9.85 7.70
C ASP A 100 14.55 -8.49 7.01
N ALA A 101 15.73 -8.18 6.49
CA ALA A 101 15.95 -6.94 5.75
C ALA A 101 15.12 -6.87 4.46
N VAL A 102 14.98 -7.99 3.75
CA VAL A 102 14.11 -8.09 2.56
C VAL A 102 12.66 -7.95 2.94
N PHE A 103 12.20 -8.63 4.00
CA PHE A 103 10.83 -8.51 4.51
C PHE A 103 10.49 -7.06 4.85
N GLU A 104 11.34 -6.40 5.65
CA GLU A 104 11.16 -5.00 6.07
C GLU A 104 11.15 -4.04 4.87
N SER A 105 12.05 -4.23 3.91
CA SER A 105 12.12 -3.43 2.68
C SER A 105 10.88 -3.60 1.80
N PHE A 106 10.43 -4.86 1.57
CA PHE A 106 9.18 -5.10 0.83
C PHE A 106 7.98 -4.51 1.56
N SER A 107 7.91 -4.71 2.88
CA SER A 107 6.83 -4.14 3.70
C SER A 107 6.80 -2.61 3.60
N GLY A 108 7.95 -1.96 3.68
CA GLY A 108 8.06 -0.52 3.47
C GLY A 108 7.62 -0.11 2.06
N LEU A 109 8.25 -0.67 1.04
CA LEU A 109 8.02 -0.26 -0.34
C LEU A 109 6.59 -0.59 -0.84
N THR A 110 6.01 -1.72 -0.42
CA THR A 110 4.62 -2.07 -0.77
C THR A 110 3.58 -1.37 0.12
N THR A 111 4.04 -0.49 1.04
CA THR A 111 3.18 0.20 2.01
C THR A 111 2.35 -0.75 2.88
N THR A 112 2.91 -1.91 3.22
CA THR A 112 2.21 -2.90 4.05
C THR A 112 2.29 -2.56 5.53
N GLY A 113 3.44 -2.13 6.05
CA GLY A 113 3.60 -1.77 7.46
C GLY A 113 3.83 -2.95 8.40
N ALA A 114 3.94 -4.18 7.90
CA ALA A 114 4.38 -5.33 8.69
C ALA A 114 5.87 -5.20 9.03
N THR A 115 6.26 -5.31 10.30
CA THR A 115 7.65 -5.15 10.72
C THR A 115 8.20 -6.40 11.39
N VAL A 116 9.45 -6.71 11.14
CA VAL A 116 10.22 -7.72 11.88
C VAL A 116 11.12 -7.06 12.96
N LEU A 117 11.16 -5.74 13.01
CA LEU A 117 11.95 -5.00 13.98
C LEU A 117 11.24 -4.93 15.32
N VAL A 118 12.03 -5.06 16.38
CA VAL A 118 11.64 -4.93 17.78
C VAL A 118 12.59 -3.94 18.45
N GLY A 119 12.09 -3.11 19.35
CA GLY A 119 12.89 -2.04 19.97
C GLY A 119 13.15 -0.89 19.00
N ILE A 120 12.13 -0.46 18.31
CA ILE A 120 12.19 0.61 17.30
C ILE A 120 12.67 1.92 17.90
N ASP A 121 12.29 2.21 19.15
CA ASP A 121 12.64 3.45 19.87
C ASP A 121 14.16 3.67 20.07
N VAL A 122 14.97 2.60 20.01
CA VAL A 122 16.43 2.67 20.19
C VAL A 122 17.22 2.55 18.88
N LEU A 123 16.52 2.52 17.73
CA LEU A 123 17.16 2.44 16.42
C LEU A 123 17.76 3.79 15.99
N PRO A 124 18.80 3.77 15.12
CA PRO A 124 19.31 4.98 14.48
C PRO A 124 18.23 5.80 13.82
N THR A 125 18.24 7.11 14.02
CA THR A 125 17.25 8.05 13.45
C THR A 125 17.16 7.96 11.93
N SER A 126 18.29 7.74 11.27
CA SER A 126 18.35 7.57 9.82
C SER A 126 17.69 6.28 9.32
N ILE A 127 17.75 5.19 10.11
CA ILE A 127 17.03 3.93 9.83
C ILE A 127 15.52 4.15 9.98
N LEU A 128 15.10 4.85 11.03
CA LEU A 128 13.69 5.23 11.22
C LEU A 128 13.18 6.08 10.05
N TRP A 129 13.95 7.10 9.66
CA TRP A 129 13.65 7.91 8.48
C TRP A 129 13.52 7.05 7.21
N TYR A 130 14.47 6.15 6.99
CA TYR A 130 14.52 5.32 5.80
C TYR A 130 13.28 4.42 5.67
N ARG A 131 12.83 3.78 6.76
CA ARG A 131 11.61 2.98 6.79
C ARG A 131 10.39 3.78 6.35
N GLN A 132 10.21 4.98 6.91
CA GLN A 132 9.11 5.87 6.56
C GLN A 132 9.20 6.36 5.11
N GLN A 133 10.42 6.70 4.67
CA GLN A 133 10.67 7.11 3.30
C GLN A 133 10.35 6.00 2.30
N LEU A 134 10.65 4.74 2.59
CA LEU A 134 10.28 3.61 1.73
C LEU A 134 8.76 3.57 1.52
N GLN A 135 7.97 3.76 2.58
CA GLN A 135 6.52 3.81 2.46
C GLN A 135 6.04 4.99 1.61
N TRP A 136 6.60 6.17 1.84
CA TRP A 136 6.26 7.35 1.04
C TRP A 136 6.57 7.17 -0.44
N LEU A 137 7.71 6.60 -0.77
CA LEU A 137 8.10 6.25 -2.13
C LEU A 137 7.17 5.17 -2.72
N GLY A 138 6.82 4.18 -1.92
CA GLY A 138 5.94 3.10 -2.33
C GLY A 138 4.48 3.50 -2.52
N GLY A 139 3.99 4.52 -1.82
CA GLY A 139 2.61 5.00 -1.89
C GLY A 139 2.20 5.45 -3.30
N MET A 140 2.59 6.64 -3.68
CA MET A 140 2.40 7.17 -5.04
C MET A 140 3.68 7.72 -5.65
N GLY A 141 4.74 7.94 -4.84
CA GLY A 141 5.90 8.71 -5.24
C GLY A 141 6.66 8.13 -6.42
N ILE A 142 7.06 6.88 -6.35
CA ILE A 142 7.87 6.23 -7.39
C ILE A 142 7.07 5.98 -8.67
N ILE A 143 5.82 5.54 -8.53
CA ILE A 143 4.97 5.16 -9.67
C ILE A 143 4.64 6.36 -10.51
N VAL A 144 4.20 7.43 -9.85
CA VAL A 144 3.85 8.68 -10.51
C VAL A 144 5.10 9.33 -11.09
N LEU A 145 6.24 9.24 -10.38
CA LEU A 145 7.52 9.72 -10.87
C LEU A 145 7.96 8.94 -12.13
N ALA A 146 7.83 7.62 -12.12
CA ALA A 146 8.15 6.78 -13.27
C ALA A 146 7.24 7.09 -14.47
N VAL A 147 5.94 7.23 -14.26
CA VAL A 147 4.99 7.61 -15.32
C VAL A 147 5.23 9.04 -15.83
N ALA A 148 5.75 9.94 -15.01
CA ALA A 148 6.13 11.29 -15.43
C ALA A 148 7.46 11.33 -16.18
N ILE A 149 8.46 10.54 -15.75
CA ILE A 149 9.82 10.58 -16.28
C ILE A 149 9.97 9.72 -17.55
N LEU A 150 9.39 8.52 -17.60
CA LEU A 150 9.56 7.58 -18.70
C LEU A 150 9.08 8.12 -20.07
N PRO A 151 7.97 8.85 -20.17
CA PRO A 151 7.59 9.51 -21.42
C PRO A 151 8.55 10.61 -21.84
N MET A 152 9.17 11.34 -20.89
CA MET A 152 10.19 12.36 -21.19
C MET A 152 11.44 11.73 -21.80
N LEU A 153 11.70 10.46 -21.50
CA LEU A 153 12.80 9.68 -22.05
C LEU A 153 12.44 8.94 -23.37
N GLY A 154 11.27 9.22 -23.94
CA GLY A 154 10.78 8.59 -25.16
C GLY A 154 10.39 7.12 -24.99
N ILE A 155 10.08 6.71 -23.77
CA ILE A 155 9.64 5.34 -23.44
C ILE A 155 8.11 5.35 -23.28
N GLY A 156 7.41 4.37 -23.87
CA GLY A 156 5.95 4.30 -23.92
C GLY A 156 5.27 4.20 -22.55
N GLY A 157 5.07 5.35 -21.89
CA GLY A 157 4.47 5.42 -20.55
C GLY A 157 3.03 4.92 -20.44
N MET A 158 2.27 4.85 -21.57
CA MET A 158 0.90 4.34 -21.59
C MET A 158 0.82 2.85 -21.24
N GLN A 159 1.75 2.04 -21.72
CA GLN A 159 1.77 0.60 -21.46
C GLN A 159 2.12 0.30 -20.01
N LEU A 160 3.05 1.05 -19.41
CA LEU A 160 3.36 0.96 -17.99
C LEU A 160 2.17 1.37 -17.10
N TYR A 161 1.54 2.49 -17.41
CA TYR A 161 0.37 2.95 -16.68
C TYR A 161 -0.77 1.92 -16.71
N ARG A 162 -1.02 1.28 -17.85
CA ARG A 162 -2.02 0.20 -17.96
C ARG A 162 -1.63 -1.07 -17.21
N ALA A 163 -0.34 -1.40 -17.18
CA ALA A 163 0.15 -2.59 -16.48
C ALA A 163 0.09 -2.44 -14.96
N GLU A 164 0.34 -1.23 -14.45
CA GLU A 164 0.36 -0.97 -13.02
C GLU A 164 -1.03 -0.75 -12.41
N THR A 165 -1.95 -0.29 -13.23
CA THR A 165 -3.30 0.01 -12.79
C THR A 165 -4.33 -0.79 -13.59
N PRO A 166 -4.31 -2.13 -13.54
CA PRO A 166 -5.32 -2.94 -14.18
C PRO A 166 -6.67 -2.74 -13.47
N GLY A 167 -7.65 -2.19 -14.14
CA GLY A 167 -8.97 -2.01 -13.57
C GLY A 167 -10.00 -1.52 -14.59
N PRO A 168 -11.28 -1.87 -14.36
CA PRO A 168 -12.34 -1.65 -15.33
C PRO A 168 -12.81 -0.19 -15.48
N MET A 169 -12.37 0.74 -14.64
CA MET A 169 -12.94 2.10 -14.52
C MET A 169 -11.98 3.24 -14.89
N LYS A 170 -10.86 2.97 -15.56
CA LYS A 170 -9.76 3.95 -15.72
C LYS A 170 -9.72 4.75 -17.02
N ASP A 171 -10.81 4.86 -17.74
CA ASP A 171 -10.85 5.65 -19.00
C ASP A 171 -11.06 7.16 -18.79
N SER A 172 -11.23 7.64 -17.55
CA SER A 172 -11.34 9.06 -17.28
C SER A 172 -9.95 9.71 -17.17
N LYS A 173 -9.41 10.18 -18.28
CA LYS A 173 -8.21 11.02 -18.29
C LYS A 173 -8.52 12.34 -17.60
N LEU A 174 -7.75 12.68 -16.56
CA LEU A 174 -7.86 13.96 -15.86
C LEU A 174 -7.37 15.12 -16.73
N THR A 175 -6.41 14.82 -17.60
CA THR A 175 -5.83 15.77 -18.55
C THR A 175 -5.57 15.08 -19.89
N PRO A 176 -5.41 15.84 -21.00
CA PRO A 176 -5.12 15.27 -22.32
C PRO A 176 -3.81 14.50 -22.40
N ARG A 177 -2.86 14.79 -21.50
CA ARG A 177 -1.53 14.15 -21.44
C ARG A 177 -1.37 13.36 -20.15
N ILE A 178 -0.92 12.12 -20.25
CA ILE A 178 -0.67 11.23 -19.09
C ILE A 178 0.34 11.84 -18.14
N THR A 179 1.38 12.47 -18.67
CA THR A 179 2.41 13.14 -17.87
C THR A 179 1.85 14.28 -17.02
N GLU A 180 0.89 15.04 -17.54
CA GLU A 180 0.24 16.13 -16.78
C GLU A 180 -0.66 15.56 -15.68
N THR A 181 -1.39 14.46 -15.96
CA THR A 181 -2.16 13.74 -14.95
C THR A 181 -1.26 13.24 -13.83
N ALA A 182 -0.14 12.61 -14.16
CA ALA A 182 0.82 12.12 -13.19
C ALA A 182 1.40 13.24 -12.31
N LYS A 183 1.80 14.38 -12.93
CA LYS A 183 2.28 15.56 -12.19
C LYS A 183 1.22 16.11 -11.24
N ALA A 184 -0.03 16.22 -11.70
CA ALA A 184 -1.12 16.71 -10.86
C ALA A 184 -1.36 15.82 -9.63
N LEU A 185 -1.39 14.51 -9.82
CA LEU A 185 -1.54 13.54 -8.73
C LEU A 185 -0.35 13.61 -7.76
N TRP A 186 0.87 13.77 -8.29
CA TRP A 186 2.07 13.90 -7.46
C TRP A 186 2.06 15.18 -6.60
N TYR A 187 1.64 16.31 -7.17
CA TYR A 187 1.51 17.57 -6.39
C TYR A 187 0.47 17.45 -5.28
N ILE A 188 -0.65 16.74 -5.52
CA ILE A 188 -1.65 16.49 -4.47
C ILE A 188 -1.06 15.60 -3.38
N TYR A 189 -0.36 14.54 -3.76
CA TYR A 189 0.31 13.64 -2.80
C TYR A 189 1.32 14.40 -1.93
N LEU A 190 2.18 15.21 -2.56
CA LEU A 190 3.14 16.06 -1.85
C LEU A 190 2.43 17.10 -0.97
N GLY A 191 1.40 17.75 -1.48
CA GLY A 191 0.60 18.73 -0.73
C GLY A 191 -0.05 18.11 0.51
N LEU A 192 -0.68 16.93 0.39
CA LEU A 192 -1.23 16.20 1.52
C LEU A 192 -0.13 15.83 2.53
N THR A 193 1.04 15.38 2.07
CA THR A 193 2.16 15.02 2.94
C THR A 193 2.65 16.23 3.75
N ILE A 194 2.89 17.37 3.09
CA ILE A 194 3.34 18.60 3.76
C ILE A 194 2.28 19.08 4.75
N THR A 195 1.01 19.09 4.34
CA THR A 195 -0.09 19.52 5.21
C THR A 195 -0.21 18.59 6.42
N CYS A 196 -0.13 17.28 6.23
CA CYS A 196 -0.13 16.30 7.30
C CYS A 196 1.01 16.53 8.31
N ALA A 197 2.24 16.74 7.80
CA ALA A 197 3.40 17.03 8.65
C ALA A 197 3.20 18.30 9.49
N VAL A 198 2.69 19.37 8.87
CA VAL A 198 2.39 20.63 9.58
C VAL A 198 1.35 20.42 10.67
N PHE A 199 0.27 19.69 10.38
CA PHE A 199 -0.76 19.42 11.39
C PHE A 199 -0.26 18.52 12.53
N TYR A 200 0.57 17.51 12.25
CA TYR A 200 1.21 16.71 13.29
C TYR A 200 2.13 17.55 14.17
N TRP A 201 2.93 18.43 13.56
CA TRP A 201 3.80 19.33 14.32
C TRP A 201 3.00 20.30 15.19
N LEU A 202 1.94 20.90 14.66
CA LEU A 202 1.03 21.77 15.42
C LEU A 202 0.27 21.03 16.52
N ALA A 203 0.02 19.73 16.34
CA ALA A 203 -0.61 18.87 17.34
C ALA A 203 0.37 18.44 18.47
N GLY A 204 1.68 18.75 18.35
CA GLY A 204 2.67 18.53 19.39
C GLY A 204 3.71 17.43 19.10
N MET A 205 3.72 16.84 17.90
CA MET A 205 4.82 15.93 17.51
C MET A 205 6.15 16.70 17.37
N SER A 206 7.25 16.00 17.60
CA SER A 206 8.58 16.50 17.21
C SER A 206 8.63 16.76 15.70
N GLY A 207 9.50 17.66 15.23
CA GLY A 207 9.64 17.93 13.79
C GLY A 207 10.02 16.66 13.00
N PHE A 208 10.84 15.79 13.59
CA PHE A 208 11.23 14.52 13.00
C PHE A 208 10.03 13.56 12.89
N ASP A 209 9.31 13.35 13.99
CA ASP A 209 8.15 12.43 14.00
C ASP A 209 7.03 12.95 13.10
N ALA A 210 6.79 14.26 13.09
CA ALA A 210 5.77 14.87 12.23
C ALA A 210 6.01 14.59 10.74
N ILE A 211 7.25 14.75 10.27
CA ILE A 211 7.61 14.45 8.88
C ILE A 211 7.56 12.95 8.64
N ALA A 212 8.18 12.15 9.50
CA ALA A 212 8.25 10.70 9.36
C ALA A 212 6.86 10.06 9.33
N HIS A 213 5.99 10.38 10.30
CA HIS A 213 4.62 9.85 10.33
C HIS A 213 3.75 10.39 9.18
N SER A 214 3.97 11.63 8.70
CA SER A 214 3.25 12.11 7.52
C SER A 214 3.52 11.26 6.28
N PHE A 215 4.74 10.75 6.12
CA PHE A 215 5.11 9.84 5.04
C PHE A 215 4.28 8.55 5.09
N SER A 216 4.23 7.90 6.25
CA SER A 216 3.44 6.67 6.43
C SER A 216 1.94 6.91 6.36
N THR A 217 1.45 8.00 6.94
CA THR A 217 0.01 8.31 6.97
C THR A 217 -0.55 8.52 5.57
N VAL A 218 0.11 9.37 4.76
CA VAL A 218 -0.36 9.70 3.40
C VAL A 218 -0.11 8.55 2.42
N ALA A 219 0.94 7.77 2.66
CA ALA A 219 1.19 6.53 1.92
C ALA A 219 0.24 5.39 2.30
N ILE A 220 -0.50 5.51 3.42
CA ILE A 220 -1.28 4.42 4.01
C ILE A 220 -0.37 3.21 4.27
N GLY A 221 0.72 3.44 5.00
CA GLY A 221 1.78 2.43 5.17
C GLY A 221 1.91 1.85 6.58
N GLY A 222 1.63 2.63 7.62
CA GLY A 222 1.54 2.16 9.00
C GLY A 222 2.84 1.96 9.76
N PHE A 223 4.01 2.19 9.17
CA PHE A 223 5.25 2.22 9.93
C PHE A 223 5.28 3.41 10.88
N SER A 224 5.75 3.18 12.09
CA SER A 224 6.01 4.21 13.10
C SER A 224 7.50 4.30 13.41
N THR A 225 7.90 5.41 14.02
CA THR A 225 9.21 5.62 14.62
C THR A 225 9.28 5.08 16.06
N HIS A 226 8.17 4.53 16.58
CA HIS A 226 8.01 4.02 17.93
C HIS A 226 7.37 2.62 17.95
N ASP A 227 7.75 1.79 18.92
CA ASP A 227 7.21 0.44 19.08
C ASP A 227 5.69 0.45 19.37
N ALA A 228 5.22 1.43 20.17
CA ALA A 228 3.81 1.59 20.48
C ALA A 228 2.98 2.24 19.35
N SER A 229 3.55 2.41 18.15
CA SER A 229 2.91 3.04 17.00
C SER A 229 2.34 4.44 17.37
N MET A 230 1.13 4.78 16.93
CA MET A 230 0.50 6.08 17.26
C MET A 230 0.11 6.19 18.74
N GLY A 231 -0.06 5.08 19.43
CA GLY A 231 -0.29 5.06 20.87
C GLY A 231 0.83 5.64 21.72
N TYR A 232 2.07 5.74 21.18
CA TYR A 232 3.21 6.38 21.84
C TYR A 232 2.93 7.85 22.21
N PHE A 233 2.19 8.57 21.37
CA PHE A 233 1.95 10.00 21.57
C PHE A 233 0.87 10.30 22.61
N ASP A 234 0.00 9.33 22.91
CA ASP A 234 -1.11 9.47 23.87
C ASP A 234 -1.86 10.81 23.74
N SER A 235 -2.16 11.19 22.49
CA SER A 235 -2.76 12.49 22.15
C SER A 235 -3.93 12.35 21.18
N ALA A 236 -5.13 12.63 21.67
CA ALA A 236 -6.35 12.62 20.87
C ALA A 236 -6.27 13.56 19.64
N LEU A 237 -5.53 14.66 19.74
CA LEU A 237 -5.36 15.59 18.63
C LEU A 237 -4.46 15.00 17.52
N ILE A 238 -3.34 14.38 17.89
CA ILE A 238 -2.44 13.69 16.94
C ILE A 238 -3.19 12.56 16.24
N GLU A 239 -3.95 11.76 17.00
CA GLU A 239 -4.72 10.66 16.46
C GLU A 239 -5.88 11.15 15.55
N ALA A 240 -6.52 12.26 15.88
CA ALA A 240 -7.53 12.87 15.01
C ALA A 240 -6.94 13.35 13.69
N VAL A 241 -5.74 13.94 13.70
CA VAL A 241 -4.99 14.30 12.49
C VAL A 241 -4.72 13.05 11.66
N ALA A 242 -4.23 11.96 12.30
CA ALA A 242 -3.99 10.70 11.62
C ALA A 242 -5.25 10.16 10.94
N VAL A 243 -6.38 10.11 11.65
CA VAL A 243 -7.68 9.65 11.12
C VAL A 243 -8.09 10.45 9.89
N VAL A 244 -8.00 11.78 9.95
CA VAL A 244 -8.36 12.65 8.82
C VAL A 244 -7.48 12.37 7.60
N PHE A 245 -6.17 12.30 7.77
CA PHE A 245 -5.26 12.11 6.63
C PHE A 245 -5.25 10.66 6.11
N MET A 246 -5.44 9.63 6.95
CA MET A 246 -5.69 8.26 6.51
C MET A 246 -6.96 8.17 5.67
N PHE A 247 -8.05 8.78 6.14
CA PHE A 247 -9.32 8.84 5.41
C PHE A 247 -9.18 9.53 4.05
N LEU A 248 -8.53 10.70 4.00
CA LEU A 248 -8.29 11.41 2.75
C LEU A 248 -7.41 10.59 1.81
N SER A 249 -6.33 9.98 2.30
CA SER A 249 -5.41 9.19 1.48
C SER A 249 -6.03 7.90 0.94
N GLY A 250 -7.05 7.35 1.63
CA GLY A 250 -7.85 6.23 1.18
C GLY A 250 -8.91 6.58 0.13
N ALA A 251 -9.17 7.86 -0.12
CA ALA A 251 -10.04 8.33 -1.17
C ALA A 251 -9.29 8.42 -2.53
N ASN A 252 -10.04 8.39 -3.63
CA ASN A 252 -9.47 8.52 -4.97
C ASN A 252 -8.81 9.89 -5.16
N PHE A 253 -7.52 9.92 -5.47
CA PHE A 253 -6.75 11.16 -5.67
C PHE A 253 -7.26 12.04 -6.81
N ALA A 254 -7.93 11.45 -7.81
CA ALA A 254 -8.60 12.20 -8.86
C ALA A 254 -9.73 13.08 -8.33
N LEU A 255 -10.42 12.64 -7.26
CA LEU A 255 -11.47 13.45 -6.62
C LEU A 255 -10.88 14.66 -5.90
N HIS A 256 -9.71 14.52 -5.25
CA HIS A 256 -8.99 15.64 -4.65
C HIS A 256 -8.64 16.69 -5.71
N PHE A 257 -8.11 16.24 -6.87
CA PHE A 257 -7.81 17.15 -7.99
C PHE A 257 -9.05 17.89 -8.49
N LEU A 258 -10.16 17.18 -8.68
CA LEU A 258 -11.40 17.78 -9.16
C LEU A 258 -12.01 18.74 -8.13
N ALA A 259 -11.99 18.37 -6.84
CA ALA A 259 -12.48 19.21 -5.75
C ALA A 259 -11.68 20.50 -5.63
N TRP A 260 -10.35 20.40 -5.67
CA TRP A 260 -9.47 21.56 -5.64
C TRP A 260 -9.67 22.47 -6.86
N ARG A 261 -9.69 21.90 -8.07
CA ARG A 261 -9.89 22.66 -9.29
C ARG A 261 -11.24 23.38 -9.36
N ARG A 262 -12.30 22.76 -8.78
CA ARG A 262 -13.66 23.31 -8.76
C ARG A 262 -13.96 24.13 -7.50
N MET A 263 -13.05 24.14 -6.53
CA MET A 263 -13.26 24.72 -5.20
C MET A 263 -14.61 24.28 -4.59
N SER A 264 -14.94 22.98 -4.70
CA SER A 264 -16.24 22.41 -4.31
C SER A 264 -16.10 20.98 -3.79
N MET A 265 -16.93 20.62 -2.81
CA MET A 265 -17.03 19.24 -2.28
C MET A 265 -17.93 18.33 -3.12
N ASN A 266 -18.64 18.87 -4.12
CA ASN A 266 -19.55 18.11 -4.96
C ASN A 266 -18.92 16.87 -5.64
N PRO A 267 -17.63 16.88 -6.06
CA PRO A 267 -17.00 15.68 -6.62
C PRO A 267 -17.03 14.48 -5.67
N TYR A 268 -16.86 14.69 -4.37
CA TYR A 268 -16.91 13.61 -3.37
C TYR A 268 -18.35 13.12 -3.16
N LEU A 269 -19.29 14.04 -2.94
CA LEU A 269 -20.69 13.71 -2.68
C LEU A 269 -21.38 13.06 -3.88
N GLY A 270 -20.94 13.38 -5.09
CA GLY A 270 -21.46 12.79 -6.33
C GLY A 270 -20.87 11.43 -6.69
N ASP A 271 -19.74 11.05 -6.08
CA ASP A 271 -19.06 9.80 -6.41
C ASP A 271 -19.61 8.61 -5.62
N PRO A 272 -20.11 7.55 -6.30
CA PRO A 272 -20.69 6.40 -5.62
C PRO A 272 -19.68 5.56 -4.84
N GLU A 273 -18.41 5.51 -5.30
CA GLU A 273 -17.35 4.79 -4.62
C GLU A 273 -16.97 5.49 -3.31
N PHE A 274 -16.79 6.81 -3.34
CA PHE A 274 -16.49 7.59 -2.14
C PHE A 274 -17.62 7.49 -1.10
N ARG A 275 -18.88 7.56 -1.52
CA ARG A 275 -20.01 7.39 -0.59
C ARG A 275 -20.00 6.01 0.06
N ALA A 276 -19.74 4.95 -0.70
CA ALA A 276 -19.66 3.60 -0.16
C ALA A 276 -18.45 3.43 0.78
N TYR A 277 -17.31 4.01 0.44
CA TYR A 277 -16.11 4.06 1.27
C TYR A 277 -16.40 4.74 2.62
N PHE A 278 -16.96 5.95 2.60
CA PHE A 278 -17.34 6.66 3.82
C PHE A 278 -18.35 5.87 4.67
N THR A 279 -19.41 5.36 4.03
CA THR A 279 -20.47 4.61 4.73
C THR A 279 -19.92 3.32 5.33
N GLY A 280 -19.07 2.59 4.61
CA GLY A 280 -18.43 1.36 5.09
C GLY A 280 -17.56 1.61 6.32
N LEU A 281 -16.68 2.62 6.27
CA LEU A 281 -15.86 3.00 7.42
C LEU A 281 -16.69 3.48 8.61
N ALA A 282 -17.75 4.27 8.36
CA ALA A 282 -18.64 4.74 9.40
C ALA A 282 -19.37 3.57 10.10
N ILE A 283 -19.86 2.59 9.34
CA ILE A 283 -20.48 1.38 9.90
C ILE A 283 -19.48 0.62 10.78
N VAL A 284 -18.28 0.37 10.30
CA VAL A 284 -17.23 -0.33 11.07
C VAL A 284 -16.89 0.46 12.33
N ALA A 285 -16.72 1.79 12.25
CA ALA A 285 -16.43 2.64 13.39
C ALA A 285 -17.55 2.62 14.45
N VAL A 286 -18.81 2.68 14.01
CA VAL A 286 -19.97 2.60 14.92
C VAL A 286 -20.06 1.23 15.59
N LEU A 287 -19.91 0.14 14.83
CA LEU A 287 -19.94 -1.22 15.38
C LEU A 287 -18.80 -1.45 16.39
N THR A 288 -17.59 -0.98 16.05
CA THR A 288 -16.42 -1.11 16.93
C THR A 288 -16.63 -0.31 18.21
N THR A 289 -17.01 0.97 18.10
CA THR A 289 -17.26 1.84 19.26
C THR A 289 -18.35 1.27 20.16
N ALA A 290 -19.50 0.90 19.58
CA ALA A 290 -20.62 0.35 20.33
C ALA A 290 -20.22 -0.93 21.07
N SER A 291 -19.50 -1.83 20.41
CA SER A 291 -19.05 -3.07 21.02
C SER A 291 -18.03 -2.83 22.15
N LEU A 292 -17.04 -1.96 21.94
CA LEU A 292 -16.05 -1.60 22.99
C LEU A 292 -16.71 -1.00 24.24
N PHE A 293 -17.71 -0.14 24.03
CA PHE A 293 -18.45 0.46 25.14
C PHE A 293 -19.34 -0.56 25.85
N LEU A 294 -20.10 -1.38 25.11
CA LEU A 294 -21.03 -2.36 25.69
C LEU A 294 -20.31 -3.50 26.44
N THR A 295 -19.10 -3.85 26.00
CA THR A 295 -18.28 -4.89 26.65
C THR A 295 -17.46 -4.36 27.84
N GLY A 296 -17.49 -3.04 28.09
CA GLY A 296 -16.69 -2.44 29.16
C GLY A 296 -15.18 -2.53 28.94
N THR A 297 -14.75 -2.65 27.68
CA THR A 297 -13.32 -2.69 27.34
C THR A 297 -12.63 -1.38 27.69
N PHE A 298 -13.36 -0.26 27.59
CA PHE A 298 -12.94 1.06 28.05
C PHE A 298 -13.96 1.63 29.03
N ASP A 299 -13.47 2.31 30.06
CA ASP A 299 -14.30 2.85 31.15
C ASP A 299 -15.23 3.99 30.73
N SER A 300 -14.93 4.68 29.61
CA SER A 300 -15.72 5.80 29.12
C SER A 300 -16.14 5.63 27.67
N PHE A 301 -17.33 6.16 27.34
CA PHE A 301 -17.76 6.24 25.93
C PHE A 301 -16.79 7.05 25.07
N GLY A 302 -16.17 8.10 25.64
CA GLY A 302 -15.17 8.92 24.93
C GLY A 302 -13.96 8.11 24.51
N SER A 303 -13.39 7.29 25.39
CA SER A 303 -12.27 6.41 25.08
C SER A 303 -12.66 5.32 24.05
N ALA A 304 -13.83 4.70 24.23
CA ALA A 304 -14.34 3.70 23.28
C ALA A 304 -14.54 4.30 21.87
N LEU A 305 -15.09 5.54 21.80
CA LEU A 305 -15.27 6.27 20.53
C LEU A 305 -13.92 6.60 19.87
N HIS A 306 -12.97 7.11 20.65
CA HIS A 306 -11.67 7.54 20.20
C HIS A 306 -10.87 6.35 19.57
N HIS A 307 -10.65 5.29 20.35
CA HIS A 307 -9.95 4.10 19.86
C HIS A 307 -10.74 3.34 18.80
N GLY A 308 -12.08 3.32 18.90
CA GLY A 308 -12.96 2.66 17.94
C GLY A 308 -12.90 3.29 16.56
N ILE A 309 -12.99 4.62 16.47
CA ILE A 309 -12.86 5.35 15.19
C ILE A 309 -11.46 5.20 14.63
N PHE A 310 -10.44 5.43 15.47
CA PHE A 310 -9.04 5.34 15.03
C PHE A 310 -8.76 3.98 14.40
N GLN A 311 -9.07 2.89 15.11
CA GLN A 311 -8.75 1.56 14.67
C GLN A 311 -9.58 1.13 13.45
N ALA A 312 -10.86 1.52 13.40
CA ALA A 312 -11.72 1.27 12.24
C ALA A 312 -11.19 1.95 10.97
N VAL A 313 -10.75 3.21 11.07
CA VAL A 313 -10.18 3.93 9.93
C VAL A 313 -8.80 3.38 9.58
N SER A 314 -7.94 3.14 10.55
CA SER A 314 -6.59 2.62 10.32
C SER A 314 -6.61 1.26 9.61
N ILE A 315 -7.38 0.31 10.11
CA ILE A 315 -7.46 -1.04 9.53
C ILE A 315 -8.29 -1.02 8.23
N GLY A 316 -9.43 -0.30 8.23
CA GLY A 316 -10.31 -0.24 7.06
C GLY A 316 -9.70 0.45 5.85
N THR A 317 -8.81 1.42 6.05
CA THR A 317 -8.02 2.04 4.96
C THR A 317 -6.80 1.21 4.56
N THR A 318 -6.45 0.19 5.34
CA THR A 318 -5.21 -0.60 5.26
C THR A 318 -3.96 0.17 5.69
N THR A 319 -4.07 1.18 6.56
CA THR A 319 -2.90 1.90 7.08
C THR A 319 -2.12 1.07 8.10
N GLY A 320 -2.80 0.49 9.08
CA GLY A 320 -2.18 -0.38 10.07
C GLY A 320 -1.54 0.33 11.28
N PHE A 321 -1.76 1.62 11.48
CA PHE A 321 -1.40 2.27 12.75
C PHE A 321 -2.27 1.75 13.90
N THR A 322 -1.69 1.69 15.11
CA THR A 322 -2.40 1.23 16.31
C THR A 322 -2.27 2.25 17.43
N THR A 323 -3.35 2.41 18.23
CA THR A 323 -3.37 3.19 19.47
C THR A 323 -3.61 2.32 20.68
N ALA A 324 -3.98 1.06 20.46
CA ALA A 324 -4.22 0.05 21.47
C ALA A 324 -4.01 -1.34 20.89
N GLU A 325 -3.86 -2.34 21.74
CA GLU A 325 -3.73 -3.75 21.37
C GLU A 325 -5.07 -4.31 20.88
N TYR A 326 -5.52 -3.91 19.68
CA TYR A 326 -6.82 -4.28 19.13
C TYR A 326 -7.00 -5.79 18.97
N PHE A 327 -5.91 -6.55 18.84
CA PHE A 327 -5.94 -8.01 18.77
C PHE A 327 -6.40 -8.67 20.09
N ALA A 328 -6.33 -7.96 21.22
CA ALA A 328 -6.83 -8.38 22.51
C ALA A 328 -8.29 -7.95 22.77
N TRP A 329 -8.92 -7.20 21.88
CA TRP A 329 -10.31 -6.76 22.02
C TRP A 329 -11.29 -7.94 21.97
N PRO A 330 -12.58 -7.73 22.37
CA PRO A 330 -13.60 -8.79 22.32
C PRO A 330 -13.61 -9.56 21.00
N ILE A 331 -13.80 -10.85 21.08
CA ILE A 331 -13.46 -11.89 20.08
C ILE A 331 -13.82 -11.54 18.63
N PHE A 332 -14.96 -10.91 18.38
CA PHE A 332 -15.36 -10.63 16.99
C PHE A 332 -14.75 -9.35 16.41
N LEU A 333 -14.35 -8.38 17.24
CA LEU A 333 -13.83 -7.08 16.77
C LEU A 333 -12.52 -7.18 15.98
N PRO A 334 -11.49 -7.91 16.44
CA PRO A 334 -10.26 -8.07 15.66
C PRO A 334 -10.54 -8.67 14.29
N VAL A 335 -11.45 -9.64 14.22
CA VAL A 335 -11.84 -10.30 12.97
C VAL A 335 -12.63 -9.34 12.07
N LEU A 336 -13.60 -8.58 12.63
CA LEU A 336 -14.33 -7.55 11.88
C LEU A 336 -13.39 -6.51 11.27
N LEU A 337 -12.42 -6.03 12.05
CA LEU A 337 -11.42 -5.07 11.58
C LEU A 337 -10.59 -5.65 10.44
N ILE A 338 -10.04 -6.87 10.60
CA ILE A 338 -9.29 -7.54 9.52
C ILE A 338 -10.17 -7.71 8.26
N PHE A 339 -11.46 -8.08 8.42
CA PHE A 339 -12.38 -8.18 7.28
C PHE A 339 -12.63 -6.83 6.60
N SER A 340 -12.63 -5.72 7.34
CA SER A 340 -12.75 -4.39 6.73
C SER A 340 -11.59 -4.06 5.78
N SER A 341 -10.37 -4.56 6.07
CA SER A 341 -9.20 -4.37 5.23
C SER A 341 -9.29 -5.04 3.87
N PHE A 342 -10.11 -6.12 3.73
CA PHE A 342 -10.34 -6.72 2.41
C PHE A 342 -11.02 -5.76 1.44
N VAL A 343 -11.91 -4.90 1.95
CA VAL A 343 -12.53 -3.85 1.14
C VAL A 343 -11.51 -2.79 0.79
N GLY A 344 -10.76 -2.30 1.78
CA GLY A 344 -9.66 -1.36 1.62
C GLY A 344 -10.08 0.04 1.17
N GLY A 345 -9.17 0.74 0.49
CA GLY A 345 -9.38 2.09 -0.03
C GLY A 345 -10.10 2.14 -1.39
N CYS A 346 -10.39 3.36 -1.86
CA CYS A 346 -10.92 3.59 -3.20
C CYS A 346 -9.90 3.26 -4.30
N ALA A 347 -10.37 2.95 -5.49
CA ALA A 347 -9.50 2.86 -6.66
C ALA A 347 -8.82 4.21 -6.93
N GLY A 348 -7.50 4.17 -7.19
CA GLY A 348 -6.72 5.40 -7.36
C GLY A 348 -6.39 6.13 -6.06
N SER A 349 -6.42 5.44 -4.93
CA SER A 349 -5.87 5.84 -3.63
C SER A 349 -4.56 5.12 -3.34
N THR A 350 -3.89 5.48 -2.26
CA THR A 350 -2.69 4.78 -1.76
C THR A 350 -3.02 3.50 -0.98
N GLY A 351 -4.29 3.31 -0.55
CA GLY A 351 -4.73 2.15 0.21
C GLY A 351 -4.62 0.82 -0.54
N GLY A 352 -4.51 -0.27 0.23
CA GLY A 352 -4.50 -1.65 -0.25
C GLY A 352 -5.91 -2.26 -0.40
N GLY A 353 -5.99 -3.58 -0.24
CA GLY A 353 -7.23 -4.36 -0.33
C GLY A 353 -7.76 -4.54 -1.76
N LEU A 354 -8.95 -5.14 -1.86
CA LEU A 354 -9.62 -5.40 -3.15
C LEU A 354 -10.06 -4.13 -3.88
N LYS A 355 -10.16 -3.02 -3.21
CA LYS A 355 -10.75 -1.71 -3.58
C LYS A 355 -12.28 -1.69 -3.50
N VAL A 356 -12.77 -0.60 -2.91
CA VAL A 356 -14.21 -0.36 -2.68
C VAL A 356 -15.05 -0.57 -3.96
N ILE A 357 -14.58 -0.10 -5.11
CA ILE A 357 -15.31 -0.23 -6.38
C ILE A 357 -15.53 -1.69 -6.78
N ARG A 358 -14.52 -2.56 -6.58
CA ARG A 358 -14.67 -4.00 -6.91
C ARG A 358 -15.63 -4.67 -5.94
N PHE A 359 -15.54 -4.33 -4.64
CA PHE A 359 -16.48 -4.84 -3.64
C PHE A 359 -17.92 -4.45 -3.97
N LEU A 360 -18.17 -3.19 -4.35
CA LEU A 360 -19.49 -2.74 -4.81
C LEU A 360 -20.00 -3.54 -6.02
N LEU A 361 -19.11 -3.82 -6.96
CA LEU A 361 -19.46 -4.61 -8.16
C LEU A 361 -19.79 -6.05 -7.80
N LEU A 362 -19.05 -6.67 -6.88
CA LEU A 362 -19.34 -8.03 -6.40
C LEU A 362 -20.72 -8.10 -5.74
N VAL A 363 -21.02 -7.16 -4.83
CA VAL A 363 -22.33 -7.10 -4.17
C VAL A 363 -23.46 -6.89 -5.19
N LYS A 364 -23.34 -5.93 -6.11
CA LYS A 364 -24.36 -5.66 -7.12
C LYS A 364 -24.57 -6.82 -8.07
N GLN A 365 -23.50 -7.50 -8.44
CA GLN A 365 -23.58 -8.71 -9.24
C GLN A 365 -24.26 -9.85 -8.49
N GLY A 366 -23.90 -10.06 -7.21
CA GLY A 366 -24.56 -11.07 -6.38
C GLY A 366 -26.07 -10.84 -6.28
N VAL A 367 -26.49 -9.59 -6.03
CA VAL A 367 -27.91 -9.20 -6.03
C VAL A 367 -28.56 -9.45 -7.40
N ARG A 368 -27.88 -9.12 -8.50
CA ARG A 368 -28.38 -9.41 -9.86
C ARG A 368 -28.62 -10.90 -10.07
N GLU A 369 -27.70 -11.76 -9.67
CA GLU A 369 -27.85 -13.21 -9.83
C GLU A 369 -29.02 -13.76 -9.01
N ILE A 370 -29.22 -13.29 -7.78
CA ILE A 370 -30.40 -13.64 -6.97
C ILE A 370 -31.69 -13.21 -7.67
N GLN A 371 -31.74 -12.00 -8.25
CA GLN A 371 -32.92 -11.51 -8.98
C GLN A 371 -33.19 -12.35 -10.24
N ARG A 372 -32.16 -12.83 -10.93
CA ARG A 372 -32.29 -13.71 -12.11
C ARG A 372 -32.85 -15.09 -11.77
N LEU A 373 -32.63 -15.59 -10.56
CA LEU A 373 -33.28 -16.84 -10.12
C LEU A 373 -34.80 -16.71 -10.05
N VAL A 374 -35.30 -15.53 -9.71
CA VAL A 374 -36.74 -15.23 -9.68
C VAL A 374 -37.27 -14.85 -11.06
N HIS A 375 -36.48 -14.13 -11.87
CA HIS A 375 -36.85 -13.66 -13.21
C HIS A 375 -35.76 -14.02 -14.22
N PRO A 376 -35.71 -15.28 -14.72
CA PRO A 376 -34.62 -15.80 -15.55
C PRO A 376 -34.37 -15.02 -16.83
N ASN A 377 -35.44 -14.47 -17.45
CA ASN A 377 -35.38 -13.75 -18.71
C ASN A 377 -35.17 -12.23 -18.55
N ALA A 378 -35.04 -11.73 -17.29
CA ALA A 378 -34.90 -10.31 -17.05
C ALA A 378 -33.50 -9.82 -17.45
N GLN A 379 -33.43 -8.77 -18.25
CA GLN A 379 -32.17 -8.07 -18.55
C GLN A 379 -31.90 -7.01 -17.49
N ILE A 380 -31.12 -7.38 -16.48
CA ILE A 380 -30.80 -6.53 -15.31
C ILE A 380 -29.39 -5.95 -15.49
N PRO A 381 -29.25 -4.68 -15.89
CA PRO A 381 -27.93 -4.07 -16.04
C PRO A 381 -27.32 -3.71 -14.68
N VAL A 382 -26.05 -4.03 -14.47
CA VAL A 382 -25.29 -3.55 -13.30
C VAL A 382 -24.86 -2.11 -13.54
N LYS A 383 -25.19 -1.22 -12.59
CA LYS A 383 -24.90 0.22 -12.67
C LYS A 383 -24.05 0.68 -11.51
N ILE A 384 -23.09 1.59 -11.78
CA ILE A 384 -22.41 2.40 -10.76
C ILE A 384 -22.80 3.85 -11.01
N GLY A 385 -23.50 4.46 -10.03
CA GLY A 385 -24.19 5.72 -10.27
C GLY A 385 -25.16 5.58 -11.45
N ASN A 386 -25.02 6.45 -12.43
CA ASN A 386 -25.86 6.44 -13.65
C ASN A 386 -25.26 5.66 -14.84
N LYS A 387 -24.06 5.08 -14.66
CA LYS A 387 -23.36 4.37 -15.75
C LYS A 387 -23.65 2.87 -15.71
N VAL A 388 -24.14 2.32 -16.83
CA VAL A 388 -24.24 0.87 -17.04
C VAL A 388 -22.85 0.34 -17.37
N LEU A 389 -22.45 -0.75 -16.72
CA LEU A 389 -21.16 -1.38 -16.95
C LEU A 389 -21.24 -2.49 -17.98
N PRO A 390 -20.23 -2.61 -18.86
CA PRO A 390 -20.13 -3.72 -19.79
C PRO A 390 -19.97 -5.05 -19.04
N GLU A 391 -20.58 -6.12 -19.55
CA GLU A 391 -20.54 -7.46 -18.95
C GLU A 391 -19.09 -7.97 -18.76
N ARG A 392 -18.20 -7.70 -19.71
CA ARG A 392 -16.76 -8.06 -19.62
C ARG A 392 -16.08 -7.51 -18.36
N VAL A 393 -16.51 -6.33 -17.90
CA VAL A 393 -15.94 -5.69 -16.69
C VAL A 393 -16.39 -6.45 -15.46
N ILE A 394 -17.64 -6.84 -15.42
CA ILE A 394 -18.23 -7.60 -14.31
C ILE A 394 -17.57 -8.98 -14.22
N GLN A 395 -17.43 -9.68 -15.36
CA GLN A 395 -16.74 -10.96 -15.43
C GLN A 395 -15.27 -10.86 -15.01
N ALA A 396 -14.56 -9.79 -15.37
CA ALA A 396 -13.17 -9.56 -14.95
C ALA A 396 -13.06 -9.37 -13.43
N VAL A 397 -14.02 -8.69 -12.79
CA VAL A 397 -14.04 -8.52 -11.32
C VAL A 397 -14.31 -9.85 -10.61
N TRP A 398 -15.23 -10.67 -11.13
CA TRP A 398 -15.48 -12.00 -10.58
C TRP A 398 -14.27 -12.93 -10.74
N GLY A 399 -13.64 -12.93 -11.91
CA GLY A 399 -12.40 -13.66 -12.15
C GLY A 399 -11.28 -13.23 -11.19
N PHE A 400 -11.14 -11.92 -10.96
CA PHE A 400 -10.19 -11.38 -9.99
C PHE A 400 -10.47 -11.88 -8.58
N PHE A 401 -11.73 -11.83 -8.14
CA PHE A 401 -12.12 -12.27 -6.80
C PHE A 401 -11.87 -13.78 -6.61
N ALA A 402 -12.22 -14.61 -7.60
CA ALA A 402 -11.96 -16.04 -7.54
C ALA A 402 -10.47 -16.36 -7.39
N VAL A 403 -9.61 -15.69 -8.17
CA VAL A 403 -8.15 -15.86 -8.09
C VAL A 403 -7.61 -15.31 -6.77
N TYR A 404 -8.15 -14.20 -6.27
CA TYR A 404 -7.78 -13.64 -4.97
C TYR A 404 -8.05 -14.66 -3.85
N VAL A 405 -9.26 -15.22 -3.79
CA VAL A 405 -9.64 -16.24 -2.77
C VAL A 405 -8.77 -17.49 -2.89
N ALA A 406 -8.52 -17.96 -4.11
CA ALA A 406 -7.66 -19.12 -4.34
C ALA A 406 -6.22 -18.88 -3.86
N THR A 407 -5.65 -17.71 -4.19
CA THR A 407 -4.31 -17.32 -3.75
C THR A 407 -4.23 -17.18 -2.23
N PHE A 408 -5.21 -16.52 -1.64
CA PHE A 408 -5.33 -16.39 -0.18
C PHE A 408 -5.36 -17.75 0.50
N SER A 409 -6.24 -18.65 0.04
CA SER A 409 -6.40 -19.99 0.62
C SER A 409 -5.12 -20.84 0.45
N MET A 410 -4.47 -20.75 -0.70
CA MET A 410 -3.22 -21.46 -0.95
C MET A 410 -2.11 -20.97 0.01
N MET A 411 -1.94 -19.66 0.16
CA MET A 411 -0.94 -19.08 1.07
C MET A 411 -1.22 -19.42 2.52
N LEU A 412 -2.50 -19.35 2.95
CA LEU A 412 -2.93 -19.76 4.28
C LEU A 412 -2.51 -21.20 4.57
N LEU A 413 -2.82 -22.14 3.66
CA LEU A 413 -2.47 -23.56 3.83
C LEU A 413 -0.94 -23.79 3.85
N ILE A 414 -0.18 -23.03 3.04
CA ILE A 414 1.29 -23.10 3.05
C ILE A 414 1.84 -22.66 4.41
N LEU A 415 1.35 -21.56 4.99
CA LEU A 415 1.79 -21.08 6.29
C LEU A 415 1.40 -22.04 7.42
N MET A 416 0.20 -22.60 7.38
CA MET A 416 -0.24 -23.62 8.35
C MET A 416 0.60 -24.91 8.24
N ALA A 417 0.90 -25.37 7.01
CA ALA A 417 1.79 -26.50 6.78
C ALA A 417 3.22 -26.25 7.30
N ASN A 418 3.62 -24.99 7.39
CA ASN A 418 4.91 -24.55 7.94
C ASN A 418 4.89 -24.30 9.46
N GLY A 419 3.79 -24.67 10.13
CA GLY A 419 3.67 -24.72 11.59
C GLY A 419 3.02 -23.50 12.26
N LEU A 420 2.49 -22.53 11.49
CA LEU A 420 1.72 -21.44 12.07
C LEU A 420 0.30 -21.90 12.44
N ASP A 421 -0.22 -21.41 13.55
CA ASP A 421 -1.61 -21.62 13.96
C ASP A 421 -2.60 -20.91 13.02
N GLN A 422 -3.88 -21.29 13.09
CA GLN A 422 -4.90 -20.79 12.17
C GLN A 422 -5.10 -19.27 12.23
N VAL A 423 -5.09 -18.68 13.43
CA VAL A 423 -5.34 -17.25 13.63
C VAL A 423 -4.16 -16.45 13.09
N THR A 424 -2.95 -16.84 13.46
CA THR A 424 -1.71 -16.23 12.99
C THR A 424 -1.57 -16.33 11.47
N ALA A 425 -1.75 -17.55 10.90
CA ALA A 425 -1.61 -17.75 9.45
C ALA A 425 -2.68 -16.98 8.65
N PHE A 426 -3.96 -17.03 9.09
CA PHE A 426 -5.05 -16.31 8.44
C PHE A 426 -4.79 -14.80 8.43
N SER A 427 -4.49 -14.24 9.59
CA SER A 427 -4.31 -12.80 9.73
C SER A 427 -3.02 -12.29 9.08
N ALA A 428 -1.93 -13.08 9.10
CA ALA A 428 -0.69 -12.75 8.41
C ALA A 428 -0.89 -12.67 6.89
N VAL A 429 -1.58 -13.67 6.29
CA VAL A 429 -1.90 -13.61 4.86
C VAL A 429 -2.83 -12.45 4.56
N ALA A 430 -3.88 -12.22 5.37
CA ALA A 430 -4.80 -11.10 5.19
C ALA A 430 -4.06 -9.75 5.25
N ALA A 431 -3.23 -9.55 6.27
CA ALA A 431 -2.46 -8.32 6.45
C ALA A 431 -1.47 -8.07 5.31
N CYS A 432 -0.73 -9.10 4.88
CA CYS A 432 0.27 -8.95 3.83
C CYS A 432 -0.35 -8.84 2.43
N LEU A 433 -1.40 -9.61 2.12
CA LEU A 433 -2.05 -9.57 0.81
C LEU A 433 -2.91 -8.30 0.62
N ASN A 434 -3.45 -7.75 1.71
CA ASN A 434 -4.17 -6.46 1.68
C ASN A 434 -3.24 -5.25 1.83
N ASN A 435 -1.94 -5.45 2.07
CA ASN A 435 -0.98 -4.39 2.42
C ASN A 435 -1.46 -3.56 3.63
N LEU A 436 -1.82 -4.26 4.72
CA LEU A 436 -2.35 -3.68 5.96
C LEU A 436 -1.31 -3.56 7.08
N GLY A 437 -0.41 -4.56 7.22
CA GLY A 437 0.64 -4.65 8.24
C GLY A 437 0.31 -5.51 9.44
N PRO A 438 -0.33 -5.01 10.49
CA PRO A 438 -0.58 -5.77 11.71
C PRO A 438 -1.60 -6.89 11.49
N GLY A 439 -1.30 -8.07 12.07
CA GLY A 439 -2.19 -9.23 12.06
C GLY A 439 -2.83 -9.51 13.42
N LEU A 440 -3.06 -10.78 13.71
CA LEU A 440 -3.56 -11.30 14.98
C LEU A 440 -2.65 -12.43 15.46
N GLY A 441 -2.81 -12.87 16.69
CA GLY A 441 -1.95 -13.90 17.26
C GLY A 441 -0.48 -13.47 17.31
N ASP A 442 0.43 -14.33 16.89
CA ASP A 442 1.88 -14.09 16.95
C ASP A 442 2.36 -12.94 16.07
N VAL A 443 1.54 -12.48 15.10
CA VAL A 443 1.84 -11.38 14.20
C VAL A 443 1.04 -10.11 14.51
N GLY A 444 0.51 -10.01 15.73
CA GLY A 444 -0.24 -8.84 16.18
C GLY A 444 0.60 -7.58 16.30
N LEU A 445 1.78 -7.70 16.90
CA LEU A 445 2.72 -6.60 17.09
C LEU A 445 3.82 -6.56 16.02
N HIS A 446 4.45 -7.70 15.75
CA HIS A 446 5.58 -7.81 14.83
C HIS A 446 5.69 -9.24 14.27
N TYR A 447 6.45 -9.39 13.19
CA TYR A 447 6.68 -10.65 12.49
C TYR A 447 8.04 -11.29 12.84
N ALA A 448 8.71 -10.84 13.89
CA ALA A 448 10.04 -11.35 14.27
C ALA A 448 10.01 -12.84 14.65
N SER A 449 8.91 -13.29 15.29
CA SER A 449 8.76 -14.64 15.83
C SER A 449 8.56 -15.73 14.78
N ILE A 450 8.09 -15.39 13.57
CA ILE A 450 7.82 -16.39 12.52
C ILE A 450 9.11 -16.77 11.78
N ASN A 451 9.14 -17.98 11.24
CA ASN A 451 10.31 -18.51 10.54
C ASN A 451 10.56 -17.84 9.17
N ASP A 452 11.78 -17.98 8.66
CA ASP A 452 12.24 -17.34 7.43
C ASP A 452 11.41 -17.73 6.20
N PHE A 453 11.01 -18.98 6.07
CA PHE A 453 10.18 -19.42 4.94
C PHE A 453 8.83 -18.68 4.93
N SER A 454 8.18 -18.55 6.09
CA SER A 454 6.93 -17.78 6.23
C SER A 454 7.14 -16.30 5.85
N LYS A 455 8.25 -15.70 6.25
CA LYS A 455 8.60 -14.31 5.86
C LYS A 455 8.72 -14.16 4.34
N TRP A 456 9.35 -15.10 3.65
CA TRP A 456 9.43 -15.07 2.18
C TRP A 456 8.06 -15.21 1.50
N VAL A 457 7.21 -16.12 1.99
CA VAL A 457 5.83 -16.29 1.48
C VAL A 457 5.03 -15.00 1.68
N LEU A 458 5.16 -14.35 2.83
CA LEU A 458 4.46 -13.11 3.14
C LEU A 458 5.02 -11.91 2.36
N ALA A 459 6.34 -11.82 2.15
CA ALA A 459 6.93 -10.80 1.27
C ALA A 459 6.40 -10.93 -0.16
N PHE A 460 6.22 -12.17 -0.65
CA PHE A 460 5.56 -12.40 -1.94
C PHE A 460 4.07 -12.03 -1.91
N ALA A 461 3.36 -12.27 -0.80
CA ALA A 461 1.97 -11.83 -0.63
C ALA A 461 1.85 -10.29 -0.69
N MET A 462 2.75 -9.56 -0.04
CA MET A 462 2.80 -8.08 -0.10
C MET A 462 2.95 -7.57 -1.54
N LEU A 463 3.83 -8.22 -2.31
CA LEU A 463 4.04 -7.88 -3.71
C LEU A 463 2.80 -8.18 -4.56
N LEU A 464 2.14 -9.34 -4.34
CA LEU A 464 0.88 -9.70 -5.01
C LEU A 464 -0.23 -8.68 -4.70
N GLY A 465 -0.37 -8.28 -3.45
CA GLY A 465 -1.34 -7.27 -3.03
C GLY A 465 -1.11 -5.95 -3.74
N ARG A 466 0.14 -5.46 -3.73
CA ARG A 466 0.50 -4.18 -4.36
C ARG A 466 0.30 -4.16 -5.86
N LEU A 467 0.57 -5.27 -6.55
CA LEU A 467 0.43 -5.43 -8.00
C LEU A 467 -0.96 -5.89 -8.43
N GLU A 468 -1.93 -5.83 -7.52
CA GLU A 468 -3.32 -6.25 -7.79
C GLU A 468 -3.40 -7.68 -8.36
N ILE A 469 -2.60 -8.60 -7.86
CA ILE A 469 -2.53 -10.05 -8.14
C ILE A 469 -2.36 -10.40 -9.62
N PHE A 470 -3.25 -9.94 -10.52
CA PHE A 470 -3.22 -10.31 -11.94
C PHE A 470 -1.95 -9.89 -12.66
N THR A 471 -1.38 -8.73 -12.31
CA THR A 471 -0.15 -8.23 -12.93
C THR A 471 1.02 -9.21 -12.74
N LEU A 472 1.10 -9.84 -11.57
CA LEU A 472 2.17 -10.81 -11.28
C LEU A 472 1.79 -12.22 -11.77
N LEU A 473 0.53 -12.67 -11.54
CA LEU A 473 0.12 -14.02 -11.92
C LEU A 473 0.13 -14.25 -13.43
N VAL A 474 -0.12 -13.21 -14.24
CA VAL A 474 0.01 -13.30 -15.70
C VAL A 474 1.41 -13.75 -16.11
N LEU A 475 2.46 -13.32 -15.40
CA LEU A 475 3.85 -13.72 -15.67
C LEU A 475 4.10 -15.21 -15.41
N LEU A 476 3.32 -15.83 -14.52
CA LEU A 476 3.44 -17.25 -14.18
C LEU A 476 2.68 -18.15 -15.19
N THR A 477 1.89 -17.55 -16.10
CA THR A 477 1.14 -18.33 -17.08
C THR A 477 1.98 -18.70 -18.30
N PRO A 478 1.91 -19.94 -18.81
CA PRO A 478 2.62 -20.33 -20.05
C PRO A 478 2.22 -19.48 -21.25
N THR A 479 0.99 -18.97 -21.28
CA THR A 479 0.45 -18.12 -22.36
C THR A 479 1.19 -16.78 -22.48
N PHE A 480 1.72 -16.25 -21.37
CA PHE A 480 2.52 -15.03 -21.38
C PHE A 480 3.83 -15.19 -22.17
N TRP A 481 4.46 -16.36 -22.09
CA TRP A 481 5.76 -16.67 -22.67
C TRP A 481 5.67 -17.18 -24.11
N ARG A 482 4.49 -17.67 -24.54
CA ARG A 482 4.27 -18.09 -25.93
C ARG A 482 4.33 -16.87 -26.86
N ARG A 483 5.03 -17.02 -28.00
CA ARG A 483 5.18 -15.97 -29.03
C ARG A 483 3.87 -15.67 -29.76
#